data_d31f47157cd25cafca164e9b0e104d2e
#
_entry.id   d31f47157cd25cafca164e9b0e104d2e
#
_cell.length_a   1.000
_cell.length_b   1.000
_cell.length_c   1.000
_cell.angle_alpha   90.00
_cell.angle_beta   90.00
_cell.angle_gamma   90.00
#
_symmetry.space_group_name_H-M   'P 1'
#
loop_
_entity.id
_entity.type
_entity.pdbx_description
1 polymer ?
#
loop_
_entity_poly.entity_id
_entity_poly.type
_entity_poly.pdbx_seq_one_letter_code
_entity_poly.pdbx_strand_id
1 'polypeptide(L)'
;MKAVVIKEGGILSWCEVPDPVLKEGYVIIKIHASGVNRADLLQAAGKYPPPPGWPDYPGLECAGVIEEAAPGSRWKVGDRVCALLGGGGYAEKVLVPEGMVIPIPDGVNFVDAAAFPEVYTTAMLNLFRLGNLKKSETLFVQAGASGLGIAAIQLAKLAGAKVITTVGADDKAEAVKSIGADVVINRKKEDIEAILTKHTIDVALDCAGGELLGKCLNAMNPGGRWILVSTLGGENTTIPLRVLLKIHLHLMGSTLRSRSDAEKSDLLAELAGTVLPEMISGKIHPVIHEVLPMQEAAKAHALLASQKNIGKVVLTLD
;
A
#
# COMPACT_ATOMS: atom_id res chain seq x y z
N MET A 1 -4.00 9.63 -25.78
CA MET A 1 -4.77 9.02 -24.69
C MET A 1 -5.25 10.06 -23.69
N LYS A 2 -6.13 9.66 -22.76
CA LYS A 2 -6.55 10.55 -21.66
C LYS A 2 -5.94 10.10 -20.33
N ALA A 3 -5.69 11.08 -19.43
CA ALA A 3 -5.21 10.86 -18.08
C ALA A 3 -5.77 11.92 -17.12
N VAL A 4 -5.74 11.63 -15.82
CA VAL A 4 -6.01 12.62 -14.77
C VAL A 4 -4.73 13.40 -14.51
N VAL A 5 -4.68 14.64 -14.95
CA VAL A 5 -3.55 15.55 -14.74
C VAL A 5 -3.77 16.43 -13.51
N ILE A 6 -2.68 16.75 -12.82
CA ILE A 6 -2.67 17.70 -11.71
C ILE A 6 -2.44 19.10 -12.27
N LYS A 7 -3.45 19.97 -12.19
CA LYS A 7 -3.38 21.38 -12.57
C LYS A 7 -2.95 22.24 -11.38
N GLU A 8 -2.73 23.52 -11.64
CA GLU A 8 -2.43 24.53 -10.62
C GLU A 8 -3.41 24.43 -9.45
N GLY A 9 -2.90 24.55 -8.22
CA GLY A 9 -3.70 24.37 -7.00
C GLY A 9 -4.04 22.92 -6.66
N GLY A 10 -3.46 21.92 -7.34
CA GLY A 10 -3.71 20.50 -7.06
C GLY A 10 -5.03 19.96 -7.62
N ILE A 11 -5.64 20.67 -8.55
CA ILE A 11 -6.91 20.30 -9.18
C ILE A 11 -6.70 19.13 -10.13
N LEU A 12 -7.44 18.04 -9.91
CA LEU A 12 -7.43 16.87 -10.79
C LEU A 12 -8.38 17.07 -11.96
N SER A 13 -7.89 16.84 -13.19
CA SER A 13 -8.66 17.02 -14.41
C SER A 13 -8.39 15.92 -15.41
N TRP A 14 -9.43 15.33 -15.98
CA TRP A 14 -9.36 14.34 -17.04
C TRP A 14 -9.07 15.04 -18.38
N CYS A 15 -7.89 14.86 -18.93
CA CYS A 15 -7.39 15.58 -20.10
C CYS A 15 -6.69 14.66 -21.09
N GLU A 16 -6.56 15.12 -22.33
CA GLU A 16 -5.70 14.48 -23.32
C GLU A 16 -4.23 14.70 -23.00
N VAL A 17 -3.46 13.65 -23.13
CA VAL A 17 -2.00 13.59 -22.97
C VAL A 17 -1.42 12.73 -24.09
N PRO A 18 -0.11 12.86 -24.43
CA PRO A 18 0.52 11.96 -25.38
C PRO A 18 0.42 10.49 -24.97
N ASP A 19 0.28 9.60 -25.94
CA ASP A 19 0.38 8.15 -25.68
C ASP A 19 1.80 7.80 -25.22
N PRO A 20 1.98 6.80 -24.35
CA PRO A 20 3.29 6.30 -24.00
C PRO A 20 3.96 5.61 -25.20
N VAL A 21 5.28 5.72 -25.31
CA VAL A 21 6.06 5.09 -26.36
C VAL A 21 6.78 3.87 -25.81
N LEU A 22 6.56 2.71 -26.42
CA LEU A 22 7.17 1.45 -26.01
C LEU A 22 8.71 1.52 -26.03
N LYS A 23 9.36 0.93 -25.03
CA LYS A 23 10.81 0.84 -24.86
C LYS A 23 11.23 -0.63 -24.67
N GLU A 24 12.49 -0.93 -24.94
CA GLU A 24 13.07 -2.23 -24.60
C GLU A 24 12.99 -2.50 -23.09
N GLY A 25 12.60 -3.70 -22.69
CA GLY A 25 12.40 -4.10 -21.29
C GLY A 25 11.12 -3.54 -20.65
N TYR A 26 10.23 -2.95 -21.44
CA TYR A 26 8.96 -2.39 -20.98
C TYR A 26 7.76 -3.01 -21.69
N VAL A 27 6.60 -2.83 -21.10
CA VAL A 27 5.29 -3.11 -21.70
C VAL A 27 4.38 -1.89 -21.59
N ILE A 28 3.39 -1.81 -22.47
CA ILE A 28 2.29 -0.86 -22.35
C ILE A 28 1.05 -1.64 -21.89
N ILE A 29 0.48 -1.21 -20.77
CA ILE A 29 -0.76 -1.75 -20.22
C ILE A 29 -1.90 -0.81 -20.59
N LYS A 30 -2.95 -1.36 -21.23
CA LYS A 30 -4.27 -0.73 -21.32
C LYS A 30 -4.95 -0.93 -19.97
N ILE A 31 -5.18 0.17 -19.25
CA ILE A 31 -5.69 0.17 -17.89
C ILE A 31 -7.21 -0.05 -17.89
N HIS A 32 -7.69 -0.92 -17.02
CA HIS A 32 -9.11 -1.10 -16.69
C HIS A 32 -9.45 -0.56 -15.30
N ALA A 33 -8.49 -0.65 -14.36
CA ALA A 33 -8.68 -0.15 -13.01
C ALA A 33 -7.36 0.34 -12.40
N SER A 34 -7.43 1.29 -11.46
CA SER A 34 -6.30 1.81 -10.70
C SER A 34 -6.66 2.01 -9.23
N GLY A 35 -5.82 1.56 -8.33
CA GLY A 35 -6.00 1.75 -6.89
C GLY A 35 -5.61 3.17 -6.45
N VAL A 36 -6.40 3.76 -5.56
CA VAL A 36 -6.11 5.07 -4.97
C VAL A 36 -5.29 4.90 -3.70
N ASN A 37 -4.22 5.67 -3.58
CA ASN A 37 -3.28 5.61 -2.48
C ASN A 37 -3.08 6.99 -1.83
N ARG A 38 -2.68 7.02 -0.55
CA ARG A 38 -2.43 8.29 0.16
C ARG A 38 -1.34 9.13 -0.53
N ALA A 39 -0.37 8.48 -1.15
CA ALA A 39 0.70 9.14 -1.88
C ALA A 39 0.19 9.92 -3.11
N ASP A 40 -0.91 9.50 -3.73
CA ASP A 40 -1.53 10.24 -4.85
C ASP A 40 -2.06 11.60 -4.38
N LEU A 41 -2.64 11.65 -3.17
CA LEU A 41 -3.08 12.90 -2.56
C LEU A 41 -1.90 13.82 -2.24
N LEU A 42 -0.80 13.26 -1.76
CA LEU A 42 0.44 14.02 -1.51
C LEU A 42 1.08 14.51 -2.80
N GLN A 43 1.01 13.73 -3.87
CA GLN A 43 1.46 14.15 -5.20
C GLN A 43 0.60 15.30 -5.71
N ALA A 44 -0.72 15.21 -5.61
CA ALA A 44 -1.64 16.30 -6.00
C ALA A 44 -1.38 17.59 -5.19
N ALA A 45 -0.96 17.46 -3.94
CA ALA A 45 -0.57 18.60 -3.09
C ALA A 45 0.87 19.09 -3.32
N GLY A 46 1.61 18.55 -4.30
CA GLY A 46 3.01 18.91 -4.59
C GLY A 46 4.03 18.45 -3.56
N LYS A 47 3.65 17.56 -2.65
CA LYS A 47 4.49 17.11 -1.52
C LYS A 47 5.19 15.77 -1.77
N TYR A 48 4.87 15.08 -2.86
CA TYR A 48 5.43 13.77 -3.17
C TYR A 48 5.55 13.58 -4.68
N PRO A 49 6.55 14.21 -5.34
CA PRO A 49 6.71 14.15 -6.79
C PRO A 49 7.01 12.72 -7.28
N PRO A 50 6.67 12.41 -8.54
CA PRO A 50 7.02 11.13 -9.14
C PRO A 50 8.53 10.97 -9.27
N PRO A 51 9.05 9.74 -9.25
CA PRO A 51 10.46 9.48 -9.56
C PRO A 51 10.80 9.87 -11.01
N PRO A 52 12.08 10.16 -11.32
CA PRO A 52 12.49 10.45 -12.68
C PRO A 52 12.07 9.34 -13.66
N GLY A 53 11.58 9.73 -14.82
CA GLY A 53 11.14 8.81 -15.88
C GLY A 53 9.69 8.33 -15.78
N TRP A 54 8.99 8.63 -14.71
CA TRP A 54 7.55 8.41 -14.58
C TRP A 54 6.75 9.67 -14.91
N PRO A 55 5.51 9.53 -15.40
CA PRO A 55 4.68 10.70 -15.71
C PRO A 55 4.26 11.48 -14.47
N ASP A 56 3.95 12.77 -14.65
CA ASP A 56 3.57 13.67 -13.54
C ASP A 56 2.14 13.45 -13.03
N TYR A 57 1.28 12.69 -13.75
CA TYR A 57 -0.05 12.35 -13.28
C TYR A 57 -0.03 11.16 -12.32
N PRO A 58 -1.01 11.09 -11.38
CA PRO A 58 -0.97 10.14 -10.27
C PRO A 58 -1.30 8.70 -10.68
N GLY A 59 -1.32 7.82 -9.69
CA GLY A 59 -1.64 6.40 -9.78
C GLY A 59 -0.41 5.52 -9.62
N LEU A 60 -0.29 4.87 -8.45
CA LEU A 60 0.86 4.03 -8.09
C LEU A 60 0.67 2.55 -8.40
N GLU A 61 -0.50 2.18 -8.89
CA GLU A 61 -0.84 0.80 -9.25
C GLU A 61 -1.97 0.78 -10.27
N CYS A 62 -2.00 -0.28 -11.06
CA CYS A 62 -3.09 -0.49 -12.00
C CYS A 62 -3.32 -1.99 -12.26
N ALA A 63 -4.46 -2.30 -12.87
CA ALA A 63 -4.77 -3.58 -13.48
C ALA A 63 -5.36 -3.37 -14.88
N GLY A 64 -5.03 -4.27 -15.80
CA GLY A 64 -5.47 -4.17 -17.18
C GLY A 64 -4.96 -5.29 -18.04
N VAL A 65 -4.81 -5.03 -19.32
CA VAL A 65 -4.28 -5.99 -20.29
C VAL A 65 -3.04 -5.42 -20.97
N ILE A 66 -2.10 -6.29 -21.30
CA ILE A 66 -0.94 -5.90 -22.12
C ILE A 66 -1.45 -5.51 -23.50
N GLU A 67 -1.23 -4.25 -23.88
CA GLU A 67 -1.54 -3.73 -25.22
C GLU A 67 -0.34 -3.85 -26.16
N GLU A 68 0.87 -3.58 -25.65
CA GLU A 68 2.12 -3.73 -26.39
C GLU A 68 3.21 -4.30 -25.48
N ALA A 69 4.06 -5.15 -26.05
CA ALA A 69 5.22 -5.72 -25.36
C ALA A 69 6.47 -5.59 -26.24
N ALA A 70 7.61 -5.26 -25.65
CA ALA A 70 8.87 -5.17 -26.36
C ALA A 70 9.31 -6.55 -26.90
N PRO A 71 10.06 -6.62 -28.00
CA PRO A 71 10.60 -7.88 -28.49
C PRO A 71 11.40 -8.62 -27.40
N GLY A 72 11.14 -9.91 -27.25
CA GLY A 72 11.78 -10.75 -26.21
C GLY A 72 11.15 -10.64 -24.81
N SER A 73 10.11 -9.82 -24.64
CA SER A 73 9.35 -9.77 -23.37
C SER A 73 8.72 -11.12 -23.04
N ARG A 74 8.64 -11.42 -21.75
CA ARG A 74 7.89 -12.57 -21.24
C ARG A 74 6.36 -12.39 -21.35
N TRP A 75 5.91 -11.16 -21.51
CA TRP A 75 4.49 -10.81 -21.60
C TRP A 75 4.00 -10.82 -23.05
N LYS A 76 2.73 -11.14 -23.24
CA LYS A 76 2.07 -11.18 -24.55
C LYS A 76 0.90 -10.20 -24.56
N VAL A 77 0.61 -9.66 -25.74
CA VAL A 77 -0.60 -8.85 -25.97
C VAL A 77 -1.85 -9.65 -25.57
N GLY A 78 -2.70 -9.04 -24.74
CA GLY A 78 -3.88 -9.67 -24.17
C GLY A 78 -3.70 -10.32 -22.80
N ASP A 79 -2.46 -10.47 -22.29
CA ASP A 79 -2.24 -10.97 -20.93
C ASP A 79 -2.91 -10.04 -19.91
N ARG A 80 -3.65 -10.62 -18.97
CA ARG A 80 -4.27 -9.91 -17.85
C ARG A 80 -3.24 -9.71 -16.74
N VAL A 81 -2.99 -8.45 -16.40
CA VAL A 81 -1.89 -8.09 -15.49
C VAL A 81 -2.28 -6.99 -14.53
N CYS A 82 -1.61 -6.96 -13.37
CA CYS A 82 -1.55 -5.78 -12.53
C CYS A 82 -0.10 -5.34 -12.31
N ALA A 83 0.11 -4.09 -11.99
CA ALA A 83 1.45 -3.51 -11.94
C ALA A 83 1.61 -2.51 -10.80
N LEU A 84 2.83 -2.47 -10.23
CA LEU A 84 3.30 -1.43 -9.34
C LEU A 84 3.93 -0.31 -10.17
N LEU A 85 3.58 0.94 -9.88
CA LEU A 85 3.95 2.10 -10.68
C LEU A 85 4.67 3.17 -9.85
N GLY A 86 5.47 3.99 -10.50
CA GLY A 86 5.98 5.23 -9.92
C GLY A 86 5.06 6.44 -10.12
N GLY A 87 4.06 6.29 -10.99
CA GLY A 87 3.03 7.26 -11.39
C GLY A 87 2.35 6.78 -12.67
N GLY A 88 1.30 7.47 -13.09
CA GLY A 88 0.66 7.22 -14.39
C GLY A 88 -0.51 6.23 -14.38
N GLY A 89 -0.88 5.68 -13.22
CA GLY A 89 -2.00 4.72 -13.13
C GLY A 89 -3.38 5.35 -13.39
N TYR A 90 -3.52 6.67 -13.29
CA TYR A 90 -4.79 7.34 -13.57
C TYR A 90 -4.86 7.77 -15.05
N ALA A 91 -4.71 6.83 -15.95
CA ALA A 91 -4.70 7.03 -17.39
C ALA A 91 -5.31 5.85 -18.13
N GLU A 92 -5.55 6.01 -19.42
CA GLU A 92 -6.01 4.92 -20.29
C GLU A 92 -4.90 3.87 -20.51
N LYS A 93 -3.63 4.31 -20.55
CA LYS A 93 -2.47 3.45 -20.78
C LYS A 93 -1.29 3.89 -19.93
N VAL A 94 -0.42 2.94 -19.59
CA VAL A 94 0.83 3.22 -18.87
C VAL A 94 1.96 2.37 -19.41
N LEU A 95 3.17 2.98 -19.54
CA LEU A 95 4.43 2.31 -19.83
C LEU A 95 5.06 1.82 -18.52
N VAL A 96 5.36 0.52 -18.43
CA VAL A 96 5.84 -0.11 -17.19
C VAL A 96 7.05 -0.99 -17.48
N PRO A 97 8.11 -0.96 -16.65
CA PRO A 97 9.15 -1.98 -16.69
C PRO A 97 8.54 -3.37 -16.51
N GLU A 98 8.86 -4.33 -17.38
CA GLU A 98 8.22 -5.66 -17.36
C GLU A 98 8.40 -6.43 -16.03
N GLY A 99 9.47 -6.13 -15.27
CA GLY A 99 9.69 -6.69 -13.94
C GLY A 99 8.73 -6.18 -12.87
N MET A 100 8.05 -5.04 -13.10
CA MET A 100 7.07 -4.45 -12.18
C MET A 100 5.63 -4.91 -12.47
N VAL A 101 5.48 -5.91 -13.33
CA VAL A 101 4.19 -6.47 -13.76
C VAL A 101 4.04 -7.89 -13.22
N ILE A 102 2.87 -8.23 -12.69
CA ILE A 102 2.51 -9.57 -12.23
C ILE A 102 1.20 -10.04 -12.88
N PRO A 103 1.03 -11.36 -13.10
CA PRO A 103 -0.19 -11.86 -13.73
C PRO A 103 -1.39 -11.74 -12.79
N ILE A 104 -2.57 -11.50 -13.34
CA ILE A 104 -3.83 -11.60 -12.61
C ILE A 104 -4.30 -13.06 -12.68
N PRO A 105 -4.49 -13.74 -11.54
CA PRO A 105 -5.00 -15.10 -11.52
C PRO A 105 -6.41 -15.20 -12.15
N ASP A 106 -6.72 -16.39 -12.69
CA ASP A 106 -8.06 -16.69 -13.17
C ASP A 106 -9.09 -16.50 -12.05
N GLY A 107 -10.24 -15.90 -12.40
CA GLY A 107 -11.32 -15.60 -11.45
C GLY A 107 -11.16 -14.28 -10.69
N VAL A 108 -9.99 -13.64 -10.68
CA VAL A 108 -9.78 -12.31 -10.08
C VAL A 108 -10.15 -11.24 -11.10
N ASN A 109 -11.02 -10.31 -10.71
CA ASN A 109 -11.41 -9.17 -11.55
C ASN A 109 -10.37 -8.03 -11.52
N PHE A 110 -10.48 -7.05 -12.44
CA PHE A 110 -9.52 -5.95 -12.51
C PHE A 110 -9.58 -4.99 -11.31
N VAL A 111 -10.74 -4.85 -10.67
CA VAL A 111 -10.92 -3.97 -9.50
C VAL A 111 -10.12 -4.51 -8.32
N ASP A 112 -10.26 -5.80 -8.01
CA ASP A 112 -9.51 -6.44 -6.93
C ASP A 112 -8.01 -6.46 -7.27
N ALA A 113 -7.66 -6.77 -8.52
CA ALA A 113 -6.28 -6.79 -8.96
C ALA A 113 -5.60 -5.41 -8.90
N ALA A 114 -6.33 -4.31 -9.17
CA ALA A 114 -5.81 -2.96 -9.09
C ALA A 114 -5.59 -2.46 -7.65
N ALA A 115 -6.20 -3.10 -6.67
CA ALA A 115 -6.08 -2.75 -5.25
C ALA A 115 -4.96 -3.52 -4.53
N PHE A 116 -4.15 -4.28 -5.27
CA PHE A 116 -3.20 -5.24 -4.71
C PHE A 116 -1.73 -4.78 -4.75
N PRO A 117 -1.15 -4.31 -5.86
CA PRO A 117 0.30 -4.15 -6.01
C PRO A 117 0.94 -3.24 -4.96
N GLU A 118 0.41 -2.03 -4.75
CA GLU A 118 1.04 -1.03 -3.88
C GLU A 118 1.00 -1.45 -2.41
N VAL A 119 -0.18 -1.82 -1.90
CA VAL A 119 -0.34 -2.06 -0.47
C VAL A 119 0.24 -3.39 -0.02
N TYR A 120 0.15 -4.45 -0.84
CA TYR A 120 0.75 -5.74 -0.48
C TYR A 120 2.26 -5.75 -0.65
N THR A 121 2.80 -5.07 -1.67
CA THR A 121 4.26 -4.90 -1.80
C THR A 121 4.82 -4.04 -0.66
N THR A 122 4.12 -2.96 -0.28
CA THR A 122 4.50 -2.16 0.90
C THR A 122 4.47 -2.99 2.17
N ALA A 123 3.43 -3.80 2.38
CA ALA A 123 3.35 -4.69 3.54
C ALA A 123 4.47 -5.75 3.52
N MET A 124 4.72 -6.40 2.38
CA MET A 124 5.80 -7.37 2.19
C MET A 124 7.16 -6.78 2.55
N LEU A 125 7.50 -5.62 1.99
CA LEU A 125 8.74 -4.90 2.29
C LEU A 125 8.89 -4.65 3.79
N ASN A 126 7.85 -4.11 4.42
CA ASN A 126 7.97 -3.63 5.79
C ASN A 126 7.86 -4.76 6.82
N LEU A 127 7.00 -5.75 6.61
CA LEU A 127 6.83 -6.85 7.57
C LEU A 127 7.96 -7.87 7.48
N PHE A 128 8.36 -8.25 6.26
CA PHE A 128 9.27 -9.38 6.09
C PHE A 128 10.71 -8.96 5.76
N ARG A 129 10.94 -8.03 4.82
CA ARG A 129 12.31 -7.62 4.46
C ARG A 129 12.95 -6.74 5.52
N LEU A 130 12.22 -5.75 6.06
CA LEU A 130 12.72 -4.85 7.10
C LEU A 130 12.40 -5.34 8.50
N GLY A 131 11.15 -5.72 8.76
CA GLY A 131 10.68 -6.18 10.06
C GLY A 131 11.09 -7.59 10.40
N ASN A 132 11.44 -8.43 9.40
CA ASN A 132 11.77 -9.85 9.59
C ASN A 132 10.75 -10.54 10.53
N LEU A 133 9.46 -10.25 10.31
CA LEU A 133 8.36 -10.79 11.10
C LEU A 133 8.33 -12.31 10.99
N LYS A 134 8.25 -12.98 12.13
CA LYS A 134 8.27 -14.45 12.23
C LYS A 134 6.98 -14.98 12.80
N LYS A 135 6.75 -16.26 12.59
CA LYS A 135 5.65 -17.00 13.23
C LYS A 135 5.68 -16.81 14.75
N SER A 136 4.50 -16.62 15.34
CA SER A 136 4.26 -16.38 16.76
C SER A 136 4.74 -15.04 17.33
N GLU A 137 5.39 -14.18 16.53
CA GLU A 137 5.66 -12.79 16.91
C GLU A 137 4.37 -11.97 16.92
N THR A 138 4.39 -10.84 17.59
CA THR A 138 3.28 -9.89 17.67
C THR A 138 3.58 -8.68 16.80
N LEU A 139 2.73 -8.45 15.81
CA LEU A 139 2.75 -7.27 14.97
C LEU A 139 1.77 -6.21 15.52
N PHE A 140 2.25 -4.99 15.70
CA PHE A 140 1.40 -3.81 15.89
C PHE A 140 1.25 -3.05 14.56
N VAL A 141 0.00 -2.78 14.14
CA VAL A 141 -0.30 -2.04 12.91
C VAL A 141 -1.14 -0.81 13.23
N GLN A 142 -0.66 0.37 12.92
CA GLN A 142 -1.49 1.56 12.98
C GLN A 142 -2.42 1.65 11.77
N ALA A 143 -3.63 2.20 11.97
CA ALA A 143 -4.63 2.40 10.93
C ALA A 143 -5.04 1.09 10.21
N GLY A 144 -5.39 0.04 10.96
CA GLY A 144 -5.70 -1.31 10.45
C GLY A 144 -6.77 -1.38 9.38
N ALA A 145 -7.72 -0.45 9.37
CA ALA A 145 -8.78 -0.40 8.35
C ALA A 145 -8.36 0.32 7.05
N SER A 146 -7.12 0.79 6.93
CA SER A 146 -6.58 1.31 5.67
C SER A 146 -6.23 0.16 4.71
N GLY A 147 -6.04 0.46 3.42
CA GLY A 147 -5.60 -0.56 2.46
C GLY A 147 -4.30 -1.26 2.89
N LEU A 148 -3.28 -0.48 3.33
CA LEU A 148 -2.04 -1.04 3.84
C LEU A 148 -2.25 -1.82 5.15
N GLY A 149 -3.09 -1.31 6.06
CA GLY A 149 -3.41 -1.98 7.32
C GLY A 149 -4.04 -3.36 7.09
N ILE A 150 -5.01 -3.44 6.18
CA ILE A 150 -5.67 -4.71 5.80
C ILE A 150 -4.66 -5.68 5.19
N ALA A 151 -3.83 -5.24 4.24
CA ALA A 151 -2.79 -6.07 3.65
C ALA A 151 -1.81 -6.58 4.71
N ALA A 152 -1.38 -5.72 5.63
CA ALA A 152 -0.49 -6.10 6.73
C ALA A 152 -1.11 -7.12 7.69
N ILE A 153 -2.39 -6.95 8.06
CA ILE A 153 -3.11 -7.91 8.90
C ILE A 153 -3.16 -9.28 8.21
N GLN A 154 -3.59 -9.33 6.95
CA GLN A 154 -3.74 -10.58 6.22
C GLN A 154 -2.39 -11.30 6.05
N LEU A 155 -1.33 -10.59 5.64
CA LEU A 155 0.01 -11.18 5.49
C LEU A 155 0.59 -11.67 6.83
N ALA A 156 0.40 -10.91 7.91
CA ALA A 156 0.85 -11.33 9.24
C ALA A 156 0.10 -12.56 9.74
N LYS A 157 -1.21 -12.65 9.50
CA LYS A 157 -2.00 -13.85 9.84
C LYS A 157 -1.59 -15.04 9.02
N LEU A 158 -1.31 -14.87 7.73
CA LEU A 158 -0.77 -15.92 6.88
C LEU A 158 0.57 -16.45 7.40
N ALA A 159 1.43 -15.56 7.91
CA ALA A 159 2.70 -15.90 8.54
C ALA A 159 2.58 -16.52 9.95
N GLY A 160 1.36 -16.59 10.51
CA GLY A 160 1.11 -17.12 11.85
C GLY A 160 1.49 -16.19 12.99
N ALA A 161 1.54 -14.88 12.74
CA ALA A 161 1.77 -13.85 13.76
C ALA A 161 0.47 -13.46 14.49
N LYS A 162 0.62 -12.87 15.67
CA LYS A 162 -0.46 -12.14 16.36
C LYS A 162 -0.52 -10.72 15.84
N VAL A 163 -1.73 -10.16 15.75
CA VAL A 163 -1.91 -8.81 15.22
C VAL A 163 -2.70 -7.94 16.20
N ILE A 164 -2.10 -6.83 16.59
CA ILE A 164 -2.74 -5.75 17.33
C ILE A 164 -2.85 -4.56 16.37
N THR A 165 -4.03 -3.91 16.31
CA THR A 165 -4.21 -2.79 15.41
C THR A 165 -5.03 -1.67 16.00
N THR A 166 -4.87 -0.45 15.44
CA THR A 166 -5.70 0.70 15.80
C THR A 166 -6.69 1.05 14.71
N VAL A 167 -7.87 1.50 15.12
CA VAL A 167 -8.89 2.05 14.23
C VAL A 167 -9.47 3.34 14.80
N GLY A 168 -10.24 4.08 13.97
CA GLY A 168 -10.83 5.34 14.38
C GLY A 168 -12.35 5.31 14.61
N ALA A 169 -13.00 4.12 14.50
CA ALA A 169 -14.44 3.95 14.64
C ALA A 169 -14.79 2.47 14.90
N ASP A 170 -15.97 2.21 15.45
CA ASP A 170 -16.38 0.85 15.87
C ASP A 170 -16.69 -0.05 14.68
N ASP A 171 -17.34 0.47 13.63
CA ASP A 171 -17.56 -0.25 12.37
C ASP A 171 -16.26 -0.76 11.74
N LYS A 172 -15.20 0.05 11.83
CA LYS A 172 -13.85 -0.33 11.42
C LYS A 172 -13.27 -1.42 12.30
N ALA A 173 -13.57 -1.41 13.59
CA ALA A 173 -13.10 -2.44 14.51
C ALA A 173 -13.69 -3.82 14.16
N GLU A 174 -14.97 -3.88 13.84
CA GLU A 174 -15.62 -5.11 13.39
C GLU A 174 -15.00 -5.63 12.09
N ALA A 175 -14.79 -4.74 11.11
CA ALA A 175 -14.18 -5.10 9.83
C ALA A 175 -12.77 -5.68 9.99
N VAL A 176 -11.89 -5.06 10.80
CA VAL A 176 -10.52 -5.58 10.96
C VAL A 176 -10.45 -6.84 11.81
N LYS A 177 -11.40 -7.06 12.73
CA LYS A 177 -11.55 -8.34 13.45
C LYS A 177 -11.91 -9.48 12.51
N SER A 178 -12.83 -9.24 11.57
CA SER A 178 -13.26 -10.27 10.60
C SER A 178 -12.15 -10.73 9.68
N ILE A 179 -11.14 -9.90 9.42
CA ILE A 179 -9.95 -10.27 8.62
C ILE A 179 -8.79 -10.80 9.45
N GLY A 180 -8.97 -10.98 10.77
CA GLY A 180 -8.06 -11.73 11.62
C GLY A 180 -7.23 -10.90 12.62
N ALA A 181 -7.52 -9.61 12.85
CA ALA A 181 -6.87 -8.86 13.92
C ALA A 181 -7.24 -9.45 15.31
N ASP A 182 -6.24 -9.78 16.12
CA ASP A 182 -6.45 -10.43 17.43
C ASP A 182 -6.86 -9.41 18.50
N VAL A 183 -6.29 -8.20 18.45
CA VAL A 183 -6.64 -7.08 19.34
C VAL A 183 -6.88 -5.83 18.50
N VAL A 184 -8.00 -5.17 18.73
CA VAL A 184 -8.35 -3.93 18.02
C VAL A 184 -8.59 -2.82 19.01
N ILE A 185 -7.89 -1.72 18.85
CA ILE A 185 -7.93 -0.55 19.74
C ILE A 185 -8.63 0.61 19.02
N ASN A 186 -9.76 1.07 19.54
CA ASN A 186 -10.39 2.28 19.04
C ASN A 186 -9.68 3.51 19.62
N ARG A 187 -8.76 4.11 18.84
CA ARG A 187 -7.91 5.24 19.26
C ARG A 187 -8.66 6.49 19.76
N LYS A 188 -9.97 6.57 19.51
CA LYS A 188 -10.80 7.69 20.00
C LYS A 188 -11.42 7.44 21.36
N LYS A 189 -11.41 6.18 21.81
CA LYS A 189 -12.07 5.73 23.04
C LYS A 189 -11.12 5.12 24.06
N GLU A 190 -9.97 4.63 23.59
CA GLU A 190 -9.07 3.79 24.36
C GLU A 190 -7.64 4.38 24.37
N ASP A 191 -6.92 4.15 25.45
CA ASP A 191 -5.51 4.51 25.57
C ASP A 191 -4.63 3.44 24.93
N ILE A 192 -4.03 3.80 23.78
CA ILE A 192 -3.19 2.89 22.99
C ILE A 192 -1.96 2.44 23.78
N GLU A 193 -1.27 3.38 24.45
CA GLU A 193 -0.06 3.08 25.23
C GLU A 193 -0.38 2.11 26.37
N ALA A 194 -1.42 2.37 27.14
CA ALA A 194 -1.84 1.53 28.26
C ALA A 194 -2.26 0.12 27.81
N ILE A 195 -2.80 -0.03 26.60
CA ILE A 195 -3.13 -1.35 26.06
C ILE A 195 -1.88 -2.05 25.55
N LEU A 196 -1.05 -1.37 24.76
CA LEU A 196 0.15 -1.97 24.18
C LEU A 196 1.15 -2.46 25.23
N THR A 197 1.26 -1.77 26.36
CA THR A 197 2.14 -2.19 27.49
C THR A 197 1.71 -3.50 28.16
N LYS A 198 0.47 -3.95 27.93
CA LYS A 198 -0.01 -5.27 28.40
C LYS A 198 0.35 -6.40 27.42
N HIS A 199 0.90 -6.04 26.28
CA HIS A 199 1.32 -6.96 25.23
C HIS A 199 2.81 -6.79 24.97
N THR A 200 3.40 -7.80 24.33
CA THR A 200 4.79 -7.77 23.89
C THR A 200 4.79 -7.57 22.37
N ILE A 201 5.38 -6.48 21.87
CA ILE A 201 5.37 -6.11 20.46
C ILE A 201 6.74 -6.39 19.86
N ASP A 202 6.81 -7.21 18.82
CA ASP A 202 8.05 -7.56 18.14
C ASP A 202 8.29 -6.68 16.91
N VAL A 203 7.23 -6.42 16.12
CA VAL A 203 7.26 -5.56 14.93
C VAL A 203 6.15 -4.54 15.02
N ALA A 204 6.44 -3.29 14.68
CA ALA A 204 5.44 -2.25 14.52
C ALA A 204 5.48 -1.68 13.11
N LEU A 205 4.33 -1.65 12.42
CA LEU A 205 4.12 -0.95 11.16
C LEU A 205 3.37 0.35 11.45
N ASP A 206 4.09 1.45 11.37
CA ASP A 206 3.58 2.77 11.74
C ASP A 206 3.20 3.59 10.51
N CYS A 207 1.91 3.73 10.29
CA CYS A 207 1.34 4.52 9.21
C CYS A 207 0.98 5.95 9.62
N ALA A 208 1.32 6.37 10.84
CA ALA A 208 0.90 7.65 11.38
C ALA A 208 2.06 8.53 11.88
N GLY A 209 3.05 7.96 12.55
CA GLY A 209 4.11 8.74 13.19
C GLY A 209 3.60 9.59 14.36
N GLY A 210 4.22 10.74 14.56
CA GLY A 210 3.86 11.70 15.60
C GLY A 210 4.17 11.21 17.02
N GLU A 211 3.56 11.84 18.01
CA GLU A 211 3.84 11.56 19.42
C GLU A 211 3.59 10.12 19.86
N LEU A 212 2.65 9.43 19.22
CA LEU A 212 2.31 8.06 19.57
C LEU A 212 3.49 7.11 19.40
N LEU A 213 4.33 7.34 18.38
CA LEU A 213 5.56 6.56 18.18
C LEU A 213 6.41 6.58 19.44
N GLY A 214 6.80 7.78 19.92
CA GLY A 214 7.67 7.89 21.09
C GLY A 214 7.08 7.29 22.37
N LYS A 215 5.76 7.47 22.58
CA LYS A 215 5.03 6.94 23.74
C LYS A 215 5.01 5.40 23.77
N CYS A 216 4.84 4.77 22.59
CA CYS A 216 4.65 3.34 22.50
C CYS A 216 5.96 2.52 22.45
N LEU A 217 7.14 3.14 22.38
CA LEU A 217 8.41 2.40 22.31
C LEU A 217 8.67 1.51 23.53
N ASN A 218 8.11 1.84 24.70
CA ASN A 218 8.22 1.01 25.89
C ASN A 218 7.47 -0.33 25.81
N ALA A 219 6.52 -0.47 24.87
CA ALA A 219 5.79 -1.72 24.64
C ALA A 219 6.54 -2.70 23.74
N MET A 220 7.69 -2.29 23.19
CA MET A 220 8.47 -3.13 22.30
C MET A 220 9.31 -4.16 23.06
N ASN A 221 9.40 -5.36 22.50
CA ASN A 221 10.29 -6.41 22.96
C ASN A 221 11.77 -6.06 22.72
N PRO A 222 12.71 -6.67 23.45
CA PRO A 222 14.12 -6.62 23.11
C PRO A 222 14.38 -7.07 21.66
N GLY A 223 15.13 -6.25 20.90
CA GLY A 223 15.34 -6.46 19.46
C GLY A 223 14.13 -6.12 18.60
N GLY A 224 13.16 -5.43 19.15
CA GLY A 224 11.96 -4.99 18.42
C GLY A 224 12.27 -4.10 17.21
N ARG A 225 11.38 -4.09 16.24
CA ARG A 225 11.55 -3.37 14.96
C ARG A 225 10.35 -2.47 14.75
N TRP A 226 10.56 -1.15 14.82
CA TRP A 226 9.53 -0.14 14.52
C TRP A 226 9.79 0.46 13.16
N ILE A 227 8.87 0.26 12.22
CA ILE A 227 8.98 0.72 10.84
C ILE A 227 7.97 1.83 10.59
N LEU A 228 8.48 3.06 10.37
CA LEU A 228 7.70 4.25 10.05
C LEU A 228 7.56 4.36 8.53
N VAL A 229 6.33 4.39 8.03
CA VAL A 229 6.03 4.50 6.60
C VAL A 229 5.28 5.78 6.25
N SER A 230 4.82 6.55 7.25
CA SER A 230 4.11 7.82 7.04
C SER A 230 4.13 8.67 8.30
N THR A 231 3.93 9.98 8.14
CA THR A 231 3.90 10.98 9.21
C THR A 231 2.54 11.71 9.29
N LEU A 232 1.45 11.03 8.93
CA LEU A 232 0.10 11.63 8.89
C LEU A 232 -0.41 12.12 10.25
N GLY A 233 0.10 11.57 11.34
CA GLY A 233 -0.23 11.97 12.71
C GLY A 233 0.74 13.00 13.29
N GLY A 234 1.80 13.35 12.58
CA GLY A 234 2.82 14.32 12.97
C GLY A 234 4.21 13.96 12.48
N GLU A 235 5.01 14.99 12.22
CA GLU A 235 6.40 14.84 11.72
C GLU A 235 7.43 14.75 12.84
N ASN A 236 7.04 15.11 14.06
CA ASN A 236 7.94 15.15 15.21
C ASN A 236 7.46 14.23 16.33
N THR A 237 8.42 13.68 17.08
CA THR A 237 8.18 12.88 18.29
C THR A 237 9.35 13.02 19.25
N THR A 238 9.09 12.77 20.54
CA THR A 238 10.15 12.66 21.55
C THR A 238 10.44 11.20 21.81
N ILE A 239 11.71 10.79 21.68
CA ILE A 239 12.15 9.39 21.85
C ILE A 239 12.95 9.27 23.15
N PRO A 240 12.59 8.36 24.06
CA PRO A 240 13.38 8.05 25.24
C PRO A 240 14.60 7.20 24.83
N LEU A 241 15.75 7.85 24.60
CA LEU A 241 16.96 7.19 24.08
C LEU A 241 17.41 5.98 24.91
N ARG A 242 17.17 6.00 26.23
CA ARG A 242 17.48 4.85 27.12
C ARG A 242 16.73 3.59 26.70
N VAL A 243 15.53 3.69 26.13
CA VAL A 243 14.76 2.54 25.66
C VAL A 243 15.46 1.90 24.46
N LEU A 244 15.91 2.72 23.49
CA LEU A 244 16.65 2.22 22.32
C LEU A 244 17.88 1.39 22.75
N LEU A 245 18.64 1.90 23.71
CA LEU A 245 19.85 1.23 24.22
C LEU A 245 19.51 -0.05 24.98
N LYS A 246 18.53 0.03 25.91
CA LYS A 246 18.22 -1.07 26.86
C LYS A 246 17.69 -2.31 26.15
N ILE A 247 16.86 -2.13 25.13
CA ILE A 247 16.21 -3.24 24.44
C ILE A 247 16.72 -3.46 23.01
N HIS A 248 17.81 -2.78 22.61
CA HIS A 248 18.38 -2.88 21.26
C HIS A 248 17.30 -2.67 20.15
N LEU A 249 16.45 -1.64 20.33
CA LEU A 249 15.34 -1.35 19.45
C LEU A 249 15.83 -0.83 18.10
N HIS A 250 15.27 -1.33 17.02
CA HIS A 250 15.48 -0.82 15.66
C HIS A 250 14.35 0.12 15.26
N LEU A 251 14.67 1.40 15.01
CA LEU A 251 13.74 2.39 14.47
C LEU A 251 14.14 2.69 13.03
N MET A 252 13.23 2.41 12.08
CA MET A 252 13.51 2.47 10.65
C MET A 252 12.46 3.30 9.92
N GLY A 253 12.88 4.16 8.99
CA GLY A 253 12.00 4.77 8.00
C GLY A 253 11.95 3.95 6.71
N SER A 254 10.81 3.91 6.04
CA SER A 254 10.63 3.15 4.81
C SER A 254 9.71 3.84 3.82
N THR A 255 10.10 3.82 2.55
CA THR A 255 9.25 4.19 1.42
C THR A 255 9.43 3.17 0.30
N LEU A 256 8.34 2.73 -0.32
CA LEU A 256 8.40 1.80 -1.45
C LEU A 256 8.75 2.56 -2.75
N ARG A 257 8.14 3.72 -2.98
CA ARG A 257 8.26 4.48 -4.24
C ARG A 257 9.70 4.87 -4.59
N SER A 258 10.54 5.14 -3.57
CA SER A 258 11.95 5.53 -3.75
C SER A 258 12.91 4.35 -3.96
N ARG A 259 12.42 3.10 -3.85
CA ARG A 259 13.24 1.92 -4.12
C ARG A 259 13.56 1.82 -5.61
N SER A 260 14.69 1.21 -5.93
CA SER A 260 15.06 0.92 -7.32
C SER A 260 14.04 0.00 -7.99
N ASP A 261 13.94 0.06 -9.31
CA ASP A 261 13.02 -0.82 -10.05
C ASP A 261 13.41 -2.29 -9.90
N ALA A 262 14.70 -2.59 -9.72
CA ALA A 262 15.18 -3.95 -9.43
C ALA A 262 14.65 -4.45 -8.08
N GLU A 263 14.78 -3.67 -7.00
CA GLU A 263 14.24 -4.02 -5.67
C GLU A 263 12.72 -4.22 -5.69
N LYS A 264 11.99 -3.35 -6.41
CA LYS A 264 10.54 -3.47 -6.58
C LYS A 264 10.15 -4.71 -7.36
N SER A 265 10.90 -5.04 -8.44
CA SER A 265 10.69 -6.25 -9.23
C SER A 265 10.92 -7.51 -8.41
N ASP A 266 11.96 -7.56 -7.59
CA ASP A 266 12.24 -8.69 -6.70
C ASP A 266 11.12 -8.87 -5.64
N LEU A 267 10.64 -7.76 -5.06
CA LEU A 267 9.52 -7.79 -4.11
C LEU A 267 8.23 -8.28 -4.75
N LEU A 268 7.95 -7.84 -5.98
CA LEU A 268 6.77 -8.28 -6.74
C LEU A 268 6.86 -9.74 -7.16
N ALA A 269 8.04 -10.22 -7.52
CA ALA A 269 8.25 -11.64 -7.83
C ALA A 269 8.03 -12.51 -6.59
N GLU A 270 8.52 -12.10 -5.42
CA GLU A 270 8.27 -12.77 -4.15
C GLU A 270 6.77 -12.73 -3.80
N LEU A 271 6.13 -11.57 -3.95
CA LEU A 271 4.70 -11.39 -3.71
C LEU A 271 3.87 -12.30 -4.62
N ALA A 272 4.20 -12.36 -5.93
CA ALA A 272 3.52 -13.22 -6.88
C ALA A 272 3.66 -14.71 -6.52
N GLY A 273 4.84 -15.14 -6.09
CA GLY A 273 5.08 -16.54 -5.71
C GLY A 273 4.43 -16.96 -4.40
N THR A 274 4.26 -16.03 -3.45
CA THR A 274 3.80 -16.35 -2.08
C THR A 274 2.35 -15.96 -1.81
N VAL A 275 1.85 -14.88 -2.40
CA VAL A 275 0.56 -14.27 -2.05
C VAL A 275 -0.52 -14.51 -3.11
N LEU A 276 -0.19 -14.53 -4.41
CA LEU A 276 -1.20 -14.83 -5.44
C LEU A 276 -1.88 -16.19 -5.25
N PRO A 277 -1.21 -17.28 -4.86
CA PRO A 277 -1.87 -18.55 -4.55
C PRO A 277 -2.90 -18.42 -3.42
N GLU A 278 -2.63 -17.56 -2.44
CA GLU A 278 -3.53 -17.33 -1.31
C GLU A 278 -4.72 -16.42 -1.68
N MET A 279 -4.59 -15.59 -2.72
CA MET A 279 -5.73 -14.91 -3.33
C MET A 279 -6.66 -15.89 -4.04
N ILE A 280 -6.11 -16.84 -4.80
CA ILE A 280 -6.89 -17.90 -5.47
C ILE A 280 -7.64 -18.74 -4.44
N SER A 281 -7.01 -19.06 -3.31
CA SER A 281 -7.65 -19.83 -2.23
C SER A 281 -8.69 -19.03 -1.41
N GLY A 282 -8.80 -17.71 -1.63
CA GLY A 282 -9.68 -16.80 -0.90
C GLY A 282 -9.21 -16.42 0.51
N LYS A 283 -7.99 -16.83 0.92
CA LYS A 283 -7.43 -16.44 2.24
C LYS A 283 -6.95 -14.99 2.27
N ILE A 284 -6.56 -14.47 1.12
CA ILE A 284 -6.16 -13.07 0.94
C ILE A 284 -7.07 -12.44 -0.10
N HIS A 285 -7.61 -11.28 0.22
CA HIS A 285 -8.44 -10.50 -0.70
C HIS A 285 -8.36 -9.01 -0.34
N PRO A 286 -8.18 -8.13 -1.30
CA PRO A 286 -8.33 -6.70 -1.09
C PRO A 286 -9.75 -6.37 -0.65
N VAL A 287 -9.89 -5.49 0.33
CA VAL A 287 -11.20 -4.96 0.73
C VAL A 287 -11.42 -3.66 -0.04
N ILE A 288 -12.46 -3.65 -0.87
CA ILE A 288 -12.81 -2.48 -1.69
C ILE A 288 -13.93 -1.70 -1.00
N HIS A 289 -13.68 -0.45 -0.71
CA HIS A 289 -14.66 0.44 -0.09
C HIS A 289 -15.61 1.04 -1.13
N GLU A 290 -15.05 1.57 -2.21
CA GLU A 290 -15.83 2.21 -3.27
C GLU A 290 -15.08 2.10 -4.60
N VAL A 291 -15.86 1.96 -5.68
CA VAL A 291 -15.38 1.99 -7.06
C VAL A 291 -15.99 3.21 -7.75
N LEU A 292 -15.15 4.02 -8.36
CA LEU A 292 -15.55 5.26 -9.04
C LEU A 292 -14.99 5.31 -10.46
N PRO A 293 -15.66 6.01 -11.39
CA PRO A 293 -15.07 6.29 -12.70
C PRO A 293 -13.75 7.06 -12.56
N MET A 294 -12.78 6.83 -13.45
CA MET A 294 -11.47 7.50 -13.45
C MET A 294 -11.60 9.03 -13.49
N GLN A 295 -12.63 9.54 -14.16
CA GLN A 295 -12.96 10.96 -14.24
C GLN A 295 -13.33 11.57 -12.88
N GLU A 296 -13.77 10.75 -11.92
CA GLU A 296 -14.12 11.15 -10.56
C GLU A 296 -12.94 11.05 -9.57
N ALA A 297 -11.70 11.03 -10.03
CA ALA A 297 -10.51 10.92 -9.19
C ALA A 297 -10.49 11.95 -8.04
N ALA A 298 -10.99 13.16 -8.26
CA ALA A 298 -11.10 14.17 -7.21
C ALA A 298 -12.04 13.74 -6.08
N LYS A 299 -13.16 13.08 -6.40
CA LYS A 299 -14.09 12.51 -5.41
C LYS A 299 -13.42 11.36 -4.64
N ALA A 300 -12.70 10.49 -5.34
CA ALA A 300 -11.93 9.41 -4.73
C ALA A 300 -10.87 9.94 -3.74
N HIS A 301 -10.14 11.00 -4.11
CA HIS A 301 -9.19 11.68 -3.24
C HIS A 301 -9.88 12.28 -1.99
N ALA A 302 -11.02 12.97 -2.17
CA ALA A 302 -11.78 13.53 -1.06
C ALA A 302 -12.28 12.43 -0.09
N LEU A 303 -12.75 11.30 -0.63
CA LEU A 303 -13.16 10.14 0.15
C LEU A 303 -11.99 9.59 0.98
N LEU A 304 -10.84 9.36 0.38
CA LEU A 304 -9.65 8.88 1.08
C LEU A 304 -9.14 9.91 2.12
N ALA A 305 -9.20 11.21 1.81
CA ALA A 305 -8.84 12.29 2.73
C ALA A 305 -9.74 12.31 3.97
N SER A 306 -11.02 12.02 3.83
CA SER A 306 -11.99 11.96 4.93
C SER A 306 -11.70 10.87 5.95
N GLN A 307 -10.85 9.90 5.63
CA GLN A 307 -10.54 8.72 6.45
C GLN A 307 -11.78 7.89 6.83
N LYS A 308 -12.87 7.93 6.04
CA LYS A 308 -14.07 7.14 6.29
C LYS A 308 -14.01 5.75 5.67
N ASN A 309 -13.14 5.54 4.69
CA ASN A 309 -13.00 4.26 3.98
C ASN A 309 -12.55 3.12 4.90
N ILE A 310 -12.98 1.91 4.55
CA ILE A 310 -12.45 0.64 5.00
C ILE A 310 -11.82 -0.02 3.77
N GLY A 311 -10.50 -0.20 3.78
CA GLY A 311 -9.79 -0.73 2.61
C GLY A 311 -9.53 0.32 1.52
N LYS A 312 -9.61 -0.13 0.27
CA LYS A 312 -9.19 0.61 -0.92
C LYS A 312 -10.35 1.32 -1.61
N VAL A 313 -10.04 2.42 -2.25
CA VAL A 313 -10.88 3.05 -3.27
C VAL A 313 -10.23 2.74 -4.62
N VAL A 314 -11.02 2.38 -5.61
CA VAL A 314 -10.55 2.00 -6.95
C VAL A 314 -11.21 2.88 -7.99
N LEU A 315 -10.44 3.32 -8.96
CA LEU A 315 -10.89 4.03 -10.15
C LEU A 315 -10.98 3.07 -11.33
N THR A 316 -12.02 3.16 -12.15
CA THR A 316 -12.21 2.29 -13.32
C THR A 316 -12.35 3.08 -14.61
N LEU A 317 -11.94 2.45 -15.69
CA LEU A 317 -12.25 2.84 -17.07
C LEU A 317 -13.20 1.78 -17.65
N ASP A 318 -14.25 2.25 -18.29
CA ASP A 318 -15.23 1.40 -19.01
C ASP A 318 -14.61 0.77 -20.26
#